data_52009bc352fa923bfe5e22f9834da41e
#
_entry.id   52009bc352fa923bfe5e22f9834da41e
#
_cell.length_a   1.000
_cell.length_b   1.000
_cell.length_c   1.000
_cell.angle_alpha   90.00
_cell.angle_beta   90.00
_cell.angle_gamma   90.00
#
_symmetry.space_group_name_H-M   'P 1'
#
loop_
_entity.id
_entity.type
_entity.pdbx_description
1 polymer ?
#
loop_
_entity_poly.entity_id
_entity_poly.type
_entity_poly.pdbx_seq_one_letter_code
_entity_poly.pdbx_strand_id
1 'polypeptide(L)'
;MNTRLALLAAALAIPTMASAASAPLPPLTMQPNAERVTFEHIDALNACDWNRLMAQYPEEVLFLLPNGTWVEGRTAIGGLFEGFCKARADKGFKGAKFIPEKVKTVGDTVNVSWRVEADWLAEPYKGADAYVTHDGLLYVQVTTFNPAEMKFK
;
A
#
# COMPACT_ATOMS: atom_id res chain seq x y z
N MET A 1 -42.62 41.66 41.38
CA MET A 1 -41.60 40.60 41.53
C MET A 1 -41.22 40.12 40.15
N ASN A 2 -40.11 40.62 39.58
CA ASN A 2 -39.65 40.25 38.22
C ASN A 2 -38.47 39.31 38.35
N THR A 3 -38.68 38.05 38.05
CA THR A 3 -37.63 37.02 38.00
C THR A 3 -37.01 37.02 36.60
N ARG A 4 -35.79 37.51 36.46
CA ARG A 4 -35.00 37.41 35.21
C ARG A 4 -34.36 35.99 35.13
N LEU A 5 -34.76 35.22 34.13
CA LEU A 5 -34.09 33.96 33.74
C LEU A 5 -32.80 34.31 32.98
N ALA A 6 -31.65 33.95 33.52
CA ALA A 6 -30.38 34.03 32.82
C ALA A 6 -30.17 32.72 32.03
N LEU A 7 -30.14 32.80 30.69
CA LEU A 7 -29.71 31.68 29.82
C LEU A 7 -28.18 31.59 29.85
N LEU A 8 -27.64 30.51 30.40
CA LEU A 8 -26.26 30.14 30.23
C LEU A 8 -26.11 29.45 28.86
N ALA A 9 -25.43 30.07 27.91
CA ALA A 9 -25.01 29.45 26.68
C ALA A 9 -23.72 28.66 26.93
N ALA A 10 -23.82 27.34 26.97
CA ALA A 10 -22.66 26.45 26.98
C ALA A 10 -22.09 26.35 25.58
N ALA A 11 -20.92 26.92 25.34
CA ALA A 11 -20.17 26.74 24.09
C ALA A 11 -19.55 25.34 24.07
N LEU A 12 -20.05 24.44 23.21
CA LEU A 12 -19.40 23.18 22.91
C LEU A 12 -18.14 23.48 22.09
N ALA A 13 -16.97 23.28 22.69
CA ALA A 13 -15.71 23.25 21.98
C ALA A 13 -15.63 21.91 21.19
N ILE A 14 -15.73 22.00 19.86
CA ILE A 14 -15.49 20.87 18.96
C ILE A 14 -13.97 20.65 18.92
N PRO A 15 -13.45 19.47 19.33
CA PRO A 15 -12.03 19.20 19.15
C PRO A 15 -11.71 19.14 17.67
N THR A 16 -10.89 20.04 17.18
CA THR A 16 -10.26 19.93 15.86
C THR A 16 -9.37 18.72 15.87
N MET A 17 -9.83 17.65 15.18
CA MET A 17 -8.97 16.49 14.86
C MET A 17 -7.85 17.01 13.97
N ALA A 18 -6.66 17.17 14.54
CA ALA A 18 -5.46 17.39 13.76
C ALA A 18 -5.26 16.16 12.90
N SER A 19 -5.49 16.27 11.59
CA SER A 19 -5.08 15.26 10.61
C SER A 19 -3.57 15.12 10.74
N ALA A 20 -3.10 13.94 11.14
CA ALA A 20 -1.67 13.66 11.12
C ALA A 20 -1.20 13.87 9.67
N ALA A 21 -0.32 14.84 9.47
CA ALA A 21 0.26 15.08 8.16
C ALA A 21 1.00 13.79 7.75
N SER A 22 0.61 13.21 6.60
CA SER A 22 1.34 12.08 6.02
C SER A 22 2.80 12.50 5.79
N ALA A 23 3.73 11.56 5.94
CA ALA A 23 5.14 11.81 5.67
C ALA A 23 5.32 12.40 4.26
N PRO A 24 6.25 13.34 4.05
CA PRO A 24 6.47 13.90 2.72
C PRO A 24 6.93 12.79 1.77
N LEU A 25 6.35 12.78 0.55
CA LEU A 25 6.70 11.81 -0.48
C LEU A 25 8.17 11.98 -0.90
N PRO A 26 8.95 10.90 -1.01
CA PRO A 26 10.33 10.96 -1.46
C PRO A 26 10.43 11.33 -2.95
N PRO A 27 11.58 11.82 -3.43
CA PRO A 27 11.81 11.98 -4.87
C PRO A 27 11.71 10.65 -5.61
N LEU A 28 11.34 10.70 -6.89
CA LEU A 28 11.28 9.52 -7.75
C LEU A 28 12.68 8.96 -8.03
N THR A 29 12.79 7.64 -8.11
CA THR A 29 14.01 6.91 -8.46
C THR A 29 13.69 5.95 -9.60
N MET A 30 14.13 6.31 -10.80
CA MET A 30 13.91 5.50 -12.01
C MET A 30 14.82 4.27 -12.02
N GLN A 31 14.29 3.14 -12.43
CA GLN A 31 15.00 1.90 -12.63
C GLN A 31 15.33 1.69 -14.12
N PRO A 32 16.38 0.92 -14.46
CA PRO A 32 16.84 0.79 -15.84
C PRO A 32 15.88 0.03 -16.78
N ASN A 33 14.96 -0.76 -16.26
CA ASN A 33 13.99 -1.53 -17.05
C ASN A 33 12.82 -2.04 -16.17
N ALA A 34 11.80 -2.59 -16.83
CA ALA A 34 10.58 -3.10 -16.20
C ALA A 34 10.83 -4.15 -15.10
N GLU A 35 11.72 -5.09 -15.34
CA GLU A 35 12.04 -6.12 -14.34
C GLU A 35 12.68 -5.52 -13.09
N ARG A 36 13.59 -4.56 -13.26
CA ARG A 36 14.22 -3.87 -12.12
C ARG A 36 13.21 -3.04 -11.32
N VAL A 37 12.25 -2.38 -11.97
CA VAL A 37 11.12 -1.73 -11.28
C VAL A 37 10.38 -2.76 -10.42
N THR A 38 9.99 -3.89 -11.01
CA THR A 38 9.22 -4.92 -10.34
C THR A 38 9.97 -5.55 -9.16
N PHE A 39 11.24 -5.89 -9.34
CA PHE A 39 12.04 -6.48 -8.25
C PHE A 39 12.35 -5.47 -7.16
N GLU A 40 12.60 -4.20 -7.49
CA GLU A 40 12.76 -3.15 -6.50
C GLU A 40 11.46 -2.96 -5.67
N HIS A 41 10.30 -3.03 -6.33
CA HIS A 41 9.02 -3.01 -5.64
C HIS A 41 8.88 -4.16 -4.63
N ILE A 42 9.13 -5.40 -5.05
CA ILE A 42 9.02 -6.58 -4.20
C ILE A 42 10.03 -6.52 -3.03
N ASP A 43 11.25 -6.10 -3.29
CA ASP A 43 12.30 -5.97 -2.28
C ASP A 43 11.95 -4.88 -1.24
N ALA A 44 11.48 -3.72 -1.70
CA ALA A 44 11.05 -2.63 -0.83
C ALA A 44 9.82 -3.02 0.01
N LEU A 45 8.86 -3.75 -0.59
CA LEU A 45 7.68 -4.29 0.09
C LEU A 45 8.09 -5.29 1.18
N ASN A 46 8.98 -6.22 0.86
CA ASN A 46 9.52 -7.21 1.79
C ASN A 46 10.31 -6.60 2.95
N ALA A 47 10.95 -5.45 2.70
CA ALA A 47 11.65 -4.67 3.72
C ALA A 47 10.71 -3.76 4.53
N CYS A 48 9.47 -3.57 4.08
CA CYS A 48 8.59 -2.51 4.55
C CYS A 48 9.27 -1.13 4.52
N ASP A 49 10.03 -0.88 3.47
CA ASP A 49 10.70 0.41 3.24
C ASP A 49 9.77 1.33 2.44
N TRP A 50 8.99 2.12 3.18
CA TRP A 50 8.01 3.02 2.60
C TRP A 50 8.62 4.04 1.64
N ASN A 51 9.82 4.56 1.94
CA ASN A 51 10.48 5.53 1.05
C ASN A 51 10.87 4.89 -0.28
N ARG A 52 11.43 3.68 -0.27
CA ARG A 52 11.75 2.93 -1.49
C ARG A 52 10.50 2.59 -2.29
N LEU A 53 9.40 2.20 -1.63
CA LEU A 53 8.13 1.97 -2.29
C LEU A 53 7.64 3.25 -2.98
N MET A 54 7.56 4.36 -2.25
CA MET A 54 7.04 5.62 -2.78
C MET A 54 7.95 6.26 -3.83
N ALA A 55 9.23 5.94 -3.85
CA ALA A 55 10.16 6.43 -4.88
C ALA A 55 9.90 5.85 -6.28
N GLN A 56 9.06 4.82 -6.41
CA GLN A 56 8.80 4.12 -7.68
C GLN A 56 7.52 4.57 -8.38
N TYR A 57 6.64 5.32 -7.70
CA TYR A 57 5.31 5.63 -8.20
C TYR A 57 5.19 7.08 -8.67
N PRO A 58 4.80 7.32 -9.94
CA PRO A 58 4.44 8.66 -10.39
C PRO A 58 3.12 9.12 -9.76
N GLU A 59 2.75 10.40 -9.93
CA GLU A 59 1.53 10.95 -9.33
C GLU A 59 0.25 10.28 -9.84
N GLU A 60 0.25 9.82 -11.10
CA GLU A 60 -0.87 9.17 -11.78
C GLU A 60 -0.94 7.65 -11.56
N VAL A 61 -0.17 7.09 -10.65
CA VAL A 61 -0.13 5.65 -10.39
C VAL A 61 -1.50 5.08 -10.00
N LEU A 62 -1.77 3.85 -10.45
CA LEU A 62 -3.05 3.17 -10.27
C LEU A 62 -2.87 1.74 -9.78
N PHE A 63 -3.60 1.36 -8.72
CA PHE A 63 -3.68 -0.02 -8.23
C PHE A 63 -5.08 -0.56 -8.39
N LEU A 64 -5.22 -1.74 -8.99
CA LEU A 64 -6.46 -2.52 -8.99
C LEU A 64 -6.36 -3.65 -7.97
N LEU A 65 -7.19 -3.57 -6.95
CA LEU A 65 -7.30 -4.55 -5.88
C LEU A 65 -8.22 -5.72 -6.28
N PRO A 66 -8.11 -6.91 -5.65
CA PRO A 66 -8.86 -8.11 -6.04
C PRO A 66 -10.38 -7.97 -5.87
N ASN A 67 -10.84 -7.02 -5.06
CA ASN A 67 -12.27 -6.71 -4.91
C ASN A 67 -12.81 -5.73 -5.96
N GLY A 68 -12.00 -5.37 -6.98
CA GLY A 68 -12.35 -4.40 -8.02
C GLY A 68 -12.20 -2.94 -7.63
N THR A 69 -11.69 -2.64 -6.43
CA THR A 69 -11.42 -1.25 -6.01
C THR A 69 -10.18 -0.72 -6.72
N TRP A 70 -10.29 0.49 -7.26
CA TRP A 70 -9.18 1.28 -7.76
C TRP A 70 -8.65 2.19 -6.66
N VAL A 71 -7.33 2.19 -6.48
CA VAL A 71 -6.61 3.14 -5.62
C VAL A 71 -5.74 3.99 -6.54
N GLU A 72 -6.03 5.28 -6.58
CA GLU A 72 -5.43 6.22 -7.53
C GLU A 72 -4.56 7.25 -6.82
N GLY A 73 -3.41 7.49 -7.40
CA GLY A 73 -2.48 8.52 -6.99
C GLY A 73 -1.54 8.10 -5.86
N ARG A 74 -0.37 8.69 -5.92
CA ARG A 74 0.79 8.37 -5.09
C ARG A 74 0.51 8.48 -3.58
N THR A 75 -0.24 9.49 -3.16
CA THR A 75 -0.59 9.69 -1.74
C THR A 75 -1.51 8.60 -1.22
N ALA A 76 -2.53 8.20 -1.98
CA ALA A 76 -3.48 7.17 -1.58
C ALA A 76 -2.79 5.80 -1.48
N ILE A 77 -1.91 5.49 -2.44
CA ILE A 77 -1.10 4.27 -2.44
C ILE A 77 -0.10 4.28 -1.27
N GLY A 78 0.44 5.44 -0.92
CA GLY A 78 1.29 5.60 0.27
C GLY A 78 0.57 5.20 1.56
N GLY A 79 -0.67 5.62 1.74
CA GLY A 79 -1.51 5.22 2.88
C GLY A 79 -1.82 3.71 2.89
N LEU A 80 -2.01 3.09 1.72
CA LEU A 80 -2.20 1.64 1.60
C LEU A 80 -0.95 0.88 2.10
N PHE A 81 0.25 1.28 1.71
CA PHE A 81 1.50 0.64 2.15
C PHE A 81 1.87 0.95 3.61
N GLU A 82 1.53 2.13 4.13
CA GLU A 82 1.63 2.39 5.58
C GLU A 82 0.76 1.41 6.36
N GLY A 83 -0.47 1.16 5.91
CA GLY A 83 -1.36 0.15 6.48
C GLY A 83 -0.79 -1.26 6.38
N PHE A 84 -0.28 -1.62 5.20
CA PHE A 84 0.31 -2.93 4.93
C PHE A 84 1.50 -3.22 5.85
N CYS A 85 2.37 -2.26 6.08
CA CYS A 85 3.59 -2.43 6.87
C CYS A 85 3.40 -2.32 8.39
N LYS A 86 2.17 -2.20 8.88
CA LYS A 86 1.88 -2.30 10.31
C LYS A 86 2.08 -3.72 10.85
N ALA A 87 2.27 -3.82 12.16
CA ALA A 87 2.31 -5.12 12.84
C ALA A 87 1.01 -5.92 12.64
N ARG A 88 1.09 -7.24 12.76
CA ARG A 88 -0.09 -8.12 12.61
C ARG A 88 -1.20 -7.79 13.62
N ALA A 89 -0.83 -7.41 14.84
CA ALA A 89 -1.76 -6.96 15.89
C ALA A 89 -2.59 -5.73 15.44
N ASP A 90 -2.02 -4.88 14.58
CA ASP A 90 -2.67 -3.70 14.01
C ASP A 90 -3.29 -3.98 12.64
N LYS A 91 -3.56 -5.26 12.33
CA LYS A 91 -4.11 -5.76 11.05
C LYS A 91 -3.20 -5.51 9.84
N GLY A 92 -1.93 -5.20 10.04
CA GLY A 92 -0.94 -5.09 8.97
C GLY A 92 -0.33 -6.45 8.60
N PHE A 93 0.64 -6.42 7.71
CA PHE A 93 1.30 -7.60 7.13
C PHE A 93 2.82 -7.56 7.30
N LYS A 94 3.32 -6.80 8.27
CA LYS A 94 4.76 -6.75 8.57
C LYS A 94 5.29 -8.16 8.84
N GLY A 95 6.40 -8.49 8.19
CA GLY A 95 7.00 -9.82 8.24
C GLY A 95 6.54 -10.77 7.13
N ALA A 96 5.53 -10.39 6.32
CA ALA A 96 5.23 -11.12 5.10
C ALA A 96 6.41 -11.03 4.12
N LYS A 97 6.72 -12.13 3.47
CA LYS A 97 7.77 -12.24 2.43
C LYS A 97 7.15 -12.72 1.14
N PHE A 98 7.09 -11.81 0.16
CA PHE A 98 6.70 -12.13 -1.21
C PHE A 98 7.89 -12.72 -1.94
N ILE A 99 7.74 -13.94 -2.40
CA ILE A 99 8.78 -14.72 -3.07
C ILE A 99 8.30 -14.97 -4.51
N PRO A 100 8.90 -14.36 -5.52
CA PRO A 100 8.59 -14.64 -6.93
C PRO A 100 8.84 -16.11 -7.28
N GLU A 101 7.86 -16.76 -7.91
CA GLU A 101 7.97 -18.14 -8.39
C GLU A 101 8.10 -18.20 -9.91
N LYS A 102 7.36 -17.36 -10.64
CA LYS A 102 7.44 -17.24 -12.10
C LYS A 102 7.36 -15.77 -12.49
N VAL A 103 8.20 -15.39 -13.42
CA VAL A 103 8.26 -14.03 -13.97
C VAL A 103 8.17 -14.10 -15.49
N LYS A 104 7.31 -13.26 -16.07
CA LYS A 104 7.17 -13.13 -17.51
C LYS A 104 7.02 -11.68 -17.90
N THR A 105 7.96 -11.18 -18.67
CA THR A 105 7.95 -9.81 -19.20
C THR A 105 7.40 -9.78 -20.63
N VAL A 106 6.49 -8.86 -20.91
CA VAL A 106 5.96 -8.57 -22.26
C VAL A 106 5.90 -7.05 -22.43
N GLY A 107 6.79 -6.52 -23.26
CA GLY A 107 6.96 -5.06 -23.36
C GLY A 107 7.29 -4.46 -22.00
N ASP A 108 6.55 -3.45 -21.60
CA ASP A 108 6.71 -2.75 -20.32
C ASP A 108 5.90 -3.39 -19.16
N THR A 109 5.32 -4.57 -19.39
CA THR A 109 4.52 -5.28 -18.40
C THR A 109 5.25 -6.51 -17.88
N VAL A 110 5.40 -6.59 -16.56
CA VAL A 110 5.96 -7.76 -15.85
C VAL A 110 4.85 -8.46 -15.09
N ASN A 111 4.66 -9.75 -15.39
CA ASN A 111 3.72 -10.62 -14.67
C ASN A 111 4.51 -11.52 -13.74
N VAL A 112 4.10 -11.54 -12.46
CA VAL A 112 4.77 -12.32 -11.42
C VAL A 112 3.77 -13.20 -10.71
N SER A 113 3.97 -14.53 -10.77
CA SER A 113 3.33 -15.42 -9.81
C SER A 113 4.24 -15.50 -8.58
N TRP A 114 3.65 -15.36 -7.40
CA TRP A 114 4.37 -15.31 -6.15
C TRP A 114 3.71 -16.18 -5.08
N ARG A 115 4.48 -16.50 -4.03
CA ARG A 115 3.95 -16.96 -2.76
C ARG A 115 4.36 -16.02 -1.64
N VAL A 116 3.50 -15.91 -0.64
CA VAL A 116 3.78 -15.19 0.61
C VAL A 116 4.02 -16.18 1.72
N GLU A 117 5.09 -15.97 2.46
CA GLU A 117 5.43 -16.69 3.69
C GLU A 117 5.51 -15.69 4.86
N ALA A 118 5.05 -16.11 6.03
CA ALA A 118 5.18 -15.35 7.27
C ALA A 118 4.98 -16.26 8.49
N ASP A 119 5.60 -15.92 9.61
CA ASP A 119 5.50 -16.70 10.85
C ASP A 119 4.07 -16.82 11.38
N TRP A 120 3.23 -15.84 11.07
CA TRP A 120 1.82 -15.79 11.48
C TRP A 120 0.86 -16.44 10.46
N LEU A 121 1.33 -16.94 9.32
CA LEU A 121 0.54 -17.74 8.37
C LEU A 121 0.57 -19.21 8.75
N ALA A 122 -0.58 -19.90 8.64
CA ALA A 122 -0.67 -21.34 8.83
C ALA A 122 -0.07 -22.11 7.65
N GLU A 123 -0.14 -21.55 6.44
CA GLU A 123 0.43 -22.09 5.20
C GLU A 123 0.81 -20.94 4.25
N PRO A 124 1.72 -21.12 3.30
CA PRO A 124 2.02 -20.11 2.29
C PRO A 124 0.79 -19.76 1.46
N TYR A 125 0.56 -18.45 1.26
CA TYR A 125 -0.49 -17.95 0.37
C TYR A 125 0.08 -17.64 -1.01
N LYS A 126 -0.66 -17.94 -2.09
CA LYS A 126 -0.20 -17.77 -3.47
C LYS A 126 -1.10 -16.81 -4.24
N GLY A 127 -0.48 -16.07 -5.14
CA GLY A 127 -1.18 -15.18 -6.04
C GLY A 127 -0.31 -14.76 -7.22
N ALA A 128 -0.77 -13.75 -7.92
CA ALA A 128 -0.07 -13.17 -9.06
C ALA A 128 -0.37 -11.67 -9.18
N ASP A 129 0.60 -10.93 -9.66
CA ASP A 129 0.48 -9.51 -9.95
C ASP A 129 0.93 -9.22 -11.38
N ALA A 130 0.34 -8.17 -11.96
CA ALA A 130 0.84 -7.55 -13.17
C ALA A 130 1.32 -6.13 -12.85
N TYR A 131 2.54 -5.81 -13.26
CA TYR A 131 3.19 -4.53 -13.08
C TYR A 131 3.37 -3.88 -14.44
N VAL A 132 2.68 -2.77 -14.69
CA VAL A 132 2.85 -1.97 -15.90
C VAL A 132 3.79 -0.83 -15.58
N THR A 133 4.92 -0.79 -16.28
CA THR A 133 5.99 0.16 -16.03
C THR A 133 6.16 1.10 -17.24
N HIS A 134 6.69 2.27 -17.02
CA HIS A 134 7.10 3.20 -18.06
C HIS A 134 8.22 4.09 -17.52
N ASP A 135 9.22 4.38 -18.35
CA ASP A 135 10.36 5.23 -17.99
C ASP A 135 11.01 4.91 -16.64
N GLY A 136 11.08 3.61 -16.31
CA GLY A 136 11.71 3.16 -15.06
C GLY A 136 10.88 3.34 -13.80
N LEU A 137 9.58 3.63 -13.93
CA LEU A 137 8.62 3.79 -12.84
C LEU A 137 7.46 2.80 -12.96
N LEU A 138 6.73 2.56 -11.87
CA LEU A 138 5.57 1.69 -11.79
C LEU A 138 4.28 2.52 -11.90
N TYR A 139 3.57 2.39 -13.02
CA TYR A 139 2.33 3.14 -13.30
C TYR A 139 1.07 2.41 -12.91
N VAL A 140 1.01 1.08 -13.15
CA VAL A 140 -0.19 0.30 -12.80
C VAL A 140 0.24 -1.00 -12.15
N GLN A 141 -0.42 -1.34 -11.05
CA GLN A 141 -0.35 -2.68 -10.46
C GLN A 141 -1.75 -3.29 -10.41
N VAL A 142 -1.87 -4.50 -10.92
CA VAL A 142 -3.04 -5.35 -10.73
C VAL A 142 -2.64 -6.48 -9.81
N THR A 143 -3.30 -6.62 -8.66
CA THR A 143 -2.92 -7.63 -7.67
C THR A 143 -4.05 -8.61 -7.39
N THR A 144 -3.69 -9.87 -7.17
CA THR A 144 -4.61 -10.89 -6.64
C THR A 144 -4.46 -11.08 -5.13
N PHE A 145 -3.65 -10.26 -4.44
CA PHE A 145 -3.44 -10.36 -3.00
C PHE A 145 -4.73 -10.07 -2.24
N ASN A 146 -5.38 -11.12 -1.72
CA ASN A 146 -6.64 -11.05 -0.99
C ASN A 146 -6.46 -11.57 0.44
N PRO A 147 -6.37 -10.69 1.45
CA PRO A 147 -6.22 -11.12 2.84
C PRO A 147 -7.34 -12.03 3.37
N ALA A 148 -8.54 -11.96 2.78
CA ALA A 148 -9.68 -12.79 3.20
C ALA A 148 -9.48 -14.29 2.86
N GLU A 149 -8.57 -14.62 1.95
CA GLU A 149 -8.24 -15.99 1.55
C GLU A 149 -7.07 -16.58 2.34
N MET A 150 -6.39 -15.76 3.16
CA MET A 150 -5.23 -16.19 3.93
C MET A 150 -5.65 -16.98 5.17
N LYS A 151 -4.89 -18.03 5.50
CA LYS A 151 -5.07 -18.81 6.73
C LYS A 151 -4.05 -18.38 7.77
N PHE A 152 -4.55 -17.85 8.86
CA PHE A 152 -3.74 -17.40 10.00
C PHE A 152 -3.61 -18.52 11.06
N LYS A 153 -2.48 -18.51 11.79
CA LYS A 153 -2.28 -19.40 12.95
C LYS A 153 -3.14 -18.98 14.13
#